data_a0b3aea73a0f05650470c193c104dd94
#
_entry.id   a0b3aea73a0f05650470c193c104dd94
#
_cell.length_a   1.000
_cell.length_b   1.000
_cell.length_c   1.000
_cell.angle_alpha   90.00
_cell.angle_beta   90.00
_cell.angle_gamma   90.00
#
_symmetry.space_group_name_H-M   'P 1'
#
loop_
_entity.id
_entity.type
_entity.pdbx_description
1 polymer ?
#
loop_
_entity_poly.entity_id
_entity_poly.type
_entity_poly.pdbx_seq_one_letter_code
_entity_poly.pdbx_strand_id
1 'polypeptide(L)'
;MLVPGSGICNAAALAIALDVRLRAFLYVSMEGTGRRILVPCREVQVLKIGIVGLGQVGKTTLFRILTHAHGSGLASGRPEAHLGVVHVPDARLDRLVKMFPGRKTVYASVEYVDSPGSVIDLLRTGIQTASLREMDALAHVVRAFDDEVLPPPGGSLDPQRNIENVELEIILSDLAVIEKRLERLERDLKKQKNPALEAEHLALLTCKAALEKQTPLREVALGPQEAVVRGFMFLSLKPVLYVLNLGEKDAARTQAAEEFAAEAGLKQRPKTGVAAVSGKIEAELAELSDADAADFLASFGLAESAVARVIRASYQLLGVVSFFTVGENECRAWTIRSGATAWDAAGEVHSDFQKGFIRAEVVKFEDLVAAGSLAEARSRGLLKVEGKEYVLHDGEVVYIRHAP
;
A
#
# COMPACT_ATOMS: atom_id res chain seq x y z
N MET A 1 36.74 -35.10 34.10
CA MET A 1 37.68 -34.49 33.15
C MET A 1 36.91 -33.90 32.01
N LEU A 2 37.00 -32.63 31.91
CA LEU A 2 36.29 -31.70 31.01
C LEU A 2 36.69 -31.86 29.55
N VAL A 3 35.79 -31.56 28.60
CA VAL A 3 36.01 -30.54 27.53
C VAL A 3 34.63 -30.12 26.97
N PRO A 4 34.32 -28.82 26.76
CA PRO A 4 33.08 -28.33 26.24
C PRO A 4 33.11 -28.18 24.71
N GLY A 5 32.02 -28.56 24.07
CA GLY A 5 31.78 -28.38 22.66
C GLY A 5 30.76 -27.24 22.42
N SER A 6 31.21 -26.22 21.74
CA SER A 6 30.49 -25.05 21.24
C SER A 6 29.31 -25.44 20.34
N GLY A 7 28.12 -25.14 20.78
CA GLY A 7 26.90 -25.14 19.96
C GLY A 7 26.35 -23.73 19.86
N ILE A 8 26.72 -23.04 18.80
CA ILE A 8 26.04 -21.79 18.38
C ILE A 8 24.67 -22.18 17.85
N CYS A 9 23.68 -22.11 18.71
CA CYS A 9 22.28 -22.32 18.31
C CYS A 9 21.77 -21.04 17.63
N ASN A 10 21.44 -21.19 16.37
CA ASN A 10 20.85 -20.17 15.50
C ASN A 10 19.49 -19.72 16.08
N ALA A 11 19.47 -18.61 16.80
CA ALA A 11 18.26 -18.02 17.41
C ALA A 11 17.42 -17.19 16.40
N ALA A 12 17.66 -17.36 15.10
CA ALA A 12 16.98 -16.60 14.05
C ALA A 12 15.74 -17.29 13.45
N ALA A 13 15.38 -18.49 13.91
CA ALA A 13 14.34 -19.29 13.27
C ALA A 13 13.07 -19.53 14.12
N LEU A 14 12.90 -18.89 15.29
CA LEU A 14 11.78 -19.14 16.20
C LEU A 14 10.90 -17.92 16.52
N ALA A 15 10.91 -16.87 15.71
CA ALA A 15 10.14 -15.64 15.93
C ALA A 15 9.01 -15.41 14.90
N ILE A 16 8.53 -16.43 14.18
CA ILE A 16 7.50 -16.28 13.13
C ILE A 16 6.20 -17.03 13.49
N ALA A 17 5.90 -17.20 14.74
CA ALA A 17 4.56 -17.70 15.08
C ALA A 17 4.21 -17.38 16.53
N LEU A 18 3.90 -16.12 16.84
CA LEU A 18 3.06 -15.80 18.03
C LEU A 18 2.74 -14.29 18.04
N ASP A 19 1.45 -14.04 17.86
CA ASP A 19 0.70 -12.87 18.34
C ASP A 19 1.03 -11.47 17.79
N VAL A 20 0.12 -10.96 16.96
CA VAL A 20 0.06 -9.65 16.28
C VAL A 20 0.01 -8.43 17.25
N ARG A 21 0.36 -8.59 18.52
CA ARG A 21 0.39 -7.53 19.54
C ARG A 21 1.71 -7.33 20.26
N LEU A 22 2.80 -7.94 19.82
CA LEU A 22 4.12 -7.67 20.37
C LEU A 22 4.76 -6.51 19.63
N ARG A 23 4.75 -5.32 20.25
CA ARG A 23 5.57 -4.17 19.86
C ARG A 23 7.01 -4.66 19.67
N ALA A 24 7.54 -4.57 18.44
CA ALA A 24 8.92 -4.87 18.17
C ALA A 24 9.80 -3.90 18.96
N PHE A 25 10.60 -4.42 19.88
CA PHE A 25 11.59 -3.66 20.63
C PHE A 25 12.96 -3.96 20.05
N LEU A 26 13.67 -2.93 19.63
CA LEU A 26 15.07 -3.06 19.22
C LEU A 26 15.97 -2.89 20.45
N TYR A 27 16.91 -3.82 20.63
CA TYR A 27 17.97 -3.65 21.60
C TYR A 27 19.08 -2.79 21.00
N VAL A 28 19.23 -1.58 21.51
CA VAL A 28 20.36 -0.71 21.13
C VAL A 28 21.41 -0.83 22.24
N SER A 29 22.61 -1.29 21.87
CA SER A 29 23.78 -1.27 22.76
C SER A 29 24.38 0.13 22.71
N MET A 30 24.46 0.82 23.84
CA MET A 30 25.24 2.04 23.94
C MET A 30 26.71 1.69 24.08
N GLU A 31 27.53 2.07 23.12
CA GLU A 31 28.98 1.92 23.22
C GLU A 31 29.50 2.63 24.46
N GLY A 32 30.26 1.91 25.30
CA GLY A 32 30.92 2.41 26.52
C GLY A 32 30.20 2.17 27.85
N THR A 33 28.94 1.75 27.88
CA THR A 33 28.22 1.58 29.18
C THR A 33 27.69 0.18 29.45
N GLY A 34 27.74 -0.74 28.52
CA GLY A 34 27.20 -2.11 28.66
C GLY A 34 25.68 -2.17 28.90
N ARG A 35 24.96 -1.07 28.86
CA ARG A 35 23.51 -1.03 29.05
C ARG A 35 22.78 -1.22 27.73
N ARG A 36 21.87 -2.20 27.69
CA ARG A 36 20.91 -2.40 26.62
C ARG A 36 19.62 -1.67 26.97
N ILE A 37 19.22 -0.71 26.15
CA ILE A 37 17.96 0.00 26.32
C ILE A 37 16.96 -0.60 25.31
N LEU A 38 15.79 -1.00 25.78
CA LEU A 38 14.67 -1.36 24.94
C LEU A 38 14.04 -0.06 24.39
N VAL A 39 14.22 0.21 23.11
CA VAL A 39 13.59 1.34 22.46
C VAL A 39 12.37 0.79 21.70
N PRO A 40 11.16 1.33 21.93
CA PRO A 40 10.01 0.95 21.12
C PRO A 40 10.28 1.39 19.69
N CYS A 41 10.39 0.43 18.78
CA CYS A 41 10.42 0.70 17.36
C CYS A 41 9.04 1.26 17.01
N ARG A 42 8.97 2.49 16.51
CA ARG A 42 7.74 2.99 15.87
C ARG A 42 7.54 2.09 14.66
N GLU A 43 6.44 1.36 14.62
CA GLU A 43 6.08 0.58 13.45
C GLU A 43 6.16 1.52 12.25
N VAL A 44 7.05 1.22 11.32
CA VAL A 44 7.00 1.84 9.98
C VAL A 44 5.58 1.59 9.52
N GLN A 45 4.85 2.65 9.26
CA GLN A 45 3.42 2.54 8.89
C GLN A 45 3.38 1.92 7.50
N VAL A 46 3.43 0.58 7.43
CA VAL A 46 3.34 -0.16 6.18
C VAL A 46 1.92 0.03 5.65
N LEU A 47 1.82 0.59 4.47
CA LEU A 47 0.54 0.84 3.80
C LEU A 47 -0.14 -0.49 3.47
N LYS A 48 -1.43 -0.59 3.79
CA LYS A 48 -2.23 -1.82 3.63
C LYS A 48 -3.27 -1.68 2.54
N ILE A 49 -3.29 -2.62 1.62
CA ILE A 49 -4.24 -2.67 0.51
C ILE A 49 -5.06 -3.94 0.61
N GLY A 50 -6.38 -3.79 0.76
CA GLY A 50 -7.30 -4.92 0.78
C GLY A 50 -7.66 -5.36 -0.64
N ILE A 51 -7.42 -6.63 -0.97
CA ILE A 51 -7.87 -7.21 -2.24
C ILE A 51 -9.32 -7.63 -2.08
N VAL A 52 -10.19 -7.03 -2.87
CA VAL A 52 -11.65 -7.24 -2.84
C VAL A 52 -12.18 -7.58 -4.24
N GLY A 53 -13.40 -8.08 -4.31
CA GLY A 53 -14.07 -8.42 -5.57
C GLY A 53 -15.07 -9.55 -5.38
N LEU A 54 -15.77 -9.90 -6.43
CA LEU A 54 -16.74 -11.00 -6.45
C LEU A 54 -16.05 -12.37 -6.32
N GLY A 55 -16.83 -13.43 -6.19
CA GLY A 55 -16.30 -14.79 -6.25
C GLY A 55 -15.68 -15.09 -7.63
N GLN A 56 -14.63 -15.91 -7.67
CA GLN A 56 -14.03 -16.45 -8.90
C GLN A 56 -13.50 -15.40 -9.91
N VAL A 57 -13.12 -14.20 -9.44
CA VAL A 57 -12.54 -13.15 -10.30
C VAL A 57 -11.00 -13.19 -10.37
N GLY A 58 -10.35 -14.05 -9.57
CA GLY A 58 -8.88 -14.18 -9.55
C GLY A 58 -8.18 -13.43 -8.41
N LYS A 59 -8.88 -13.07 -7.31
CA LYS A 59 -8.28 -12.39 -6.14
C LYS A 59 -7.08 -13.12 -5.57
N THR A 60 -7.26 -14.38 -5.20
CA THR A 60 -6.20 -15.21 -4.62
C THR A 60 -5.06 -15.47 -5.62
N THR A 61 -5.37 -15.53 -6.92
CA THR A 61 -4.34 -15.59 -7.96
C THR A 61 -3.51 -14.31 -7.95
N LEU A 62 -4.15 -13.14 -7.99
CA LEU A 62 -3.45 -11.85 -7.91
C LEU A 62 -2.61 -11.74 -6.64
N PHE A 63 -3.16 -12.12 -5.48
CA PHE A 63 -2.42 -12.11 -4.21
C PHE A 63 -1.15 -12.98 -4.28
N ARG A 64 -1.26 -14.22 -4.80
CA ARG A 64 -0.11 -15.13 -4.94
C ARG A 64 0.97 -14.55 -5.84
N ILE A 65 0.58 -13.99 -6.97
CA ILE A 65 1.54 -13.42 -7.92
C ILE A 65 2.22 -12.18 -7.32
N LEU A 66 1.46 -11.30 -6.68
CA LEU A 66 2.01 -10.12 -6.01
C LEU A 66 3.03 -10.47 -4.92
N THR A 67 2.73 -11.50 -4.13
CA THR A 67 3.53 -11.85 -2.94
C THR A 67 4.60 -12.91 -3.21
N HIS A 68 4.74 -13.40 -4.46
CA HIS A 68 5.59 -14.56 -4.81
C HIS A 68 5.36 -15.77 -3.88
N ALA A 69 4.14 -15.89 -3.34
CA ALA A 69 3.79 -16.98 -2.44
C ALA A 69 3.57 -18.28 -3.22
N HIS A 70 4.67 -18.99 -3.52
CA HIS A 70 4.62 -20.32 -4.11
C HIS A 70 4.22 -21.35 -3.04
N GLY A 71 3.07 -21.89 -3.17
CA GLY A 71 2.62 -23.27 -2.85
C GLY A 71 2.69 -23.72 -1.45
N SER A 72 2.56 -23.47 -0.29
CA SER A 72 2.40 -24.37 0.87
C SER A 72 1.77 -23.80 2.17
N GLY A 73 1.52 -22.51 2.23
CA GLY A 73 0.94 -21.86 3.42
C GLY A 73 -0.57 -21.63 3.37
N LEU A 74 -1.22 -21.73 2.19
CA LEU A 74 -2.62 -21.38 1.97
C LEU A 74 -3.61 -22.57 2.14
N ALA A 75 -3.11 -23.72 2.57
CA ALA A 75 -3.90 -24.96 2.68
C ALA A 75 -4.61 -25.14 4.02
N SER A 76 -4.62 -24.15 4.91
CA SER A 76 -5.46 -24.20 6.09
C SER A 76 -6.89 -23.85 5.68
N GLY A 77 -7.81 -24.80 5.71
CA GLY A 77 -9.23 -24.64 5.37
C GLY A 77 -10.03 -23.72 6.32
N ARG A 78 -9.37 -22.71 6.87
CA ARG A 78 -9.98 -21.63 7.65
C ARG A 78 -10.09 -20.39 6.79
N PRO A 79 -11.20 -19.65 6.85
CA PRO A 79 -11.39 -18.38 6.14
C PRO A 79 -10.63 -17.25 6.86
N GLU A 80 -9.32 -17.36 6.96
CA GLU A 80 -8.48 -16.31 7.52
C GLU A 80 -7.95 -15.44 6.38
N ALA A 81 -7.87 -14.12 6.61
CA ALA A 81 -7.28 -13.20 5.66
C ALA A 81 -5.77 -13.50 5.52
N HIS A 82 -5.29 -13.57 4.28
CA HIS A 82 -3.88 -13.76 4.00
C HIS A 82 -3.19 -12.41 3.85
N LEU A 83 -2.07 -12.24 4.54
CA LEU A 83 -1.26 -11.03 4.49
C LEU A 83 0.05 -11.32 3.77
N GLY A 84 0.43 -10.45 2.85
CA GLY A 84 1.68 -10.54 2.12
C GLY A 84 2.35 -9.19 1.94
N VAL A 85 3.66 -9.13 2.22
CA VAL A 85 4.49 -7.94 2.03
C VAL A 85 5.11 -7.98 0.64
N VAL A 86 4.97 -6.90 -0.09
CA VAL A 86 5.44 -6.77 -1.47
C VAL A 86 6.39 -5.59 -1.59
N HIS A 87 7.54 -5.80 -2.21
CA HIS A 87 8.49 -4.73 -2.50
C HIS A 87 8.02 -3.88 -3.69
N VAL A 88 8.15 -2.57 -3.55
CA VAL A 88 7.85 -1.62 -4.62
C VAL A 88 9.07 -1.52 -5.54
N PRO A 89 9.00 -2.01 -6.80
CA PRO A 89 10.12 -1.91 -7.72
C PRO A 89 10.44 -0.45 -8.03
N ASP A 90 11.72 -0.07 -7.89
CA ASP A 90 12.19 1.28 -8.20
C ASP A 90 13.56 1.25 -8.86
N ALA A 91 13.58 1.49 -10.17
CA ALA A 91 14.81 1.51 -10.98
C ALA A 91 15.81 2.59 -10.51
N ARG A 92 15.35 3.62 -9.80
CA ARG A 92 16.22 4.66 -9.24
C ARG A 92 17.05 4.09 -8.09
N LEU A 93 16.43 3.28 -7.21
CA LEU A 93 17.16 2.60 -6.13
C LEU A 93 18.19 1.62 -6.69
N ASP A 94 17.82 0.85 -7.73
CA ASP A 94 18.75 -0.09 -8.39
C ASP A 94 19.96 0.65 -8.98
N ARG A 95 19.73 1.84 -9.53
CA ARG A 95 20.82 2.69 -10.05
C ARG A 95 21.70 3.24 -8.93
N LEU A 96 21.11 3.66 -7.80
CA LEU A 96 21.87 4.12 -6.63
C LEU A 96 22.76 3.02 -6.08
N VAL A 97 22.25 1.79 -5.96
CA VAL A 97 23.04 0.63 -5.48
C VAL A 97 24.25 0.37 -6.39
N LYS A 98 24.09 0.49 -7.71
CA LYS A 98 25.20 0.38 -8.67
C LYS A 98 26.25 1.49 -8.52
N MET A 99 25.82 2.71 -8.16
CA MET A 99 26.72 3.83 -7.89
C MET A 99 27.47 3.70 -6.55
N PHE A 100 26.89 3.00 -5.60
CA PHE A 100 27.43 2.80 -4.25
C PHE A 100 27.59 1.31 -3.93
N PRO A 101 28.55 0.62 -4.55
CA PRO A 101 28.70 -0.83 -4.45
C PRO A 101 28.97 -1.29 -3.01
N GLY A 102 28.59 -2.52 -2.71
CA GLY A 102 28.78 -3.13 -1.37
C GLY A 102 27.69 -2.82 -0.36
N ARG A 103 26.66 -2.06 -0.73
CA ARG A 103 25.51 -1.74 0.12
C ARG A 103 24.33 -2.67 -0.12
N LYS A 104 23.60 -2.97 0.96
CA LYS A 104 22.36 -3.75 0.87
C LYS A 104 21.26 -2.90 0.24
N THR A 105 20.47 -3.48 -0.66
CA THR A 105 19.27 -2.85 -1.23
C THR A 105 18.07 -3.09 -0.33
N VAL A 106 17.36 -2.02 0.06
CA VAL A 106 16.12 -2.13 0.83
C VAL A 106 15.03 -1.31 0.13
N TYR A 107 14.11 -2.01 -0.50
CA TYR A 107 12.97 -1.41 -1.20
C TYR A 107 11.90 -0.91 -0.23
N ALA A 108 11.12 0.05 -0.65
CA ALA A 108 9.84 0.37 -0.02
C ALA A 108 8.91 -0.85 -0.12
N SER A 109 7.95 -0.98 0.78
CA SER A 109 7.04 -2.12 0.80
C SER A 109 5.60 -1.70 1.03
N VAL A 110 4.68 -2.52 0.49
CA VAL A 110 3.23 -2.41 0.65
C VAL A 110 2.71 -3.76 1.11
N GLU A 111 1.78 -3.77 2.05
CA GLU A 111 1.09 -4.99 2.46
C GLU A 111 -0.19 -5.17 1.64
N TYR A 112 -0.35 -6.35 1.05
CA TYR A 112 -1.62 -6.78 0.46
C TYR A 112 -2.31 -7.79 1.37
N VAL A 113 -3.63 -7.62 1.50
CA VAL A 113 -4.47 -8.50 2.31
C VAL A 113 -5.53 -9.11 1.42
N ASP A 114 -5.46 -10.43 1.22
CA ASP A 114 -6.50 -11.19 0.51
C ASP A 114 -7.60 -11.60 1.48
N SER A 115 -8.82 -11.17 1.22
CA SER A 115 -10.01 -11.57 1.96
C SER A 115 -10.74 -12.67 1.17
N PRO A 116 -10.81 -13.89 1.68
CA PRO A 116 -11.46 -15.00 0.98
C PRO A 116 -12.96 -14.75 0.80
N GLY A 117 -13.52 -15.28 -0.28
CA GLY A 117 -14.94 -15.16 -0.59
C GLY A 117 -15.31 -13.93 -1.40
N SER A 118 -16.61 -13.67 -1.57
CA SER A 118 -17.12 -12.48 -2.23
C SER A 118 -17.17 -11.31 -1.25
N VAL A 119 -16.71 -10.14 -1.69
CA VAL A 119 -16.79 -8.92 -0.88
C VAL A 119 -18.25 -8.57 -0.52
N ILE A 120 -19.19 -8.86 -1.40
CA ILE A 120 -20.63 -8.66 -1.12
C ILE A 120 -21.08 -9.50 0.08
N ASP A 121 -20.69 -10.78 0.13
CA ASP A 121 -21.04 -11.65 1.25
C ASP A 121 -20.38 -11.19 2.56
N LEU A 122 -19.12 -10.74 2.49
CA LEU A 122 -18.41 -10.19 3.64
C LEU A 122 -19.11 -8.94 4.21
N LEU A 123 -19.55 -8.04 3.33
CA LEU A 123 -20.23 -6.80 3.73
C LEU A 123 -21.63 -7.10 4.32
N ARG A 124 -22.40 -8.00 3.71
CA ARG A 124 -23.75 -8.36 4.16
C ARG A 124 -23.75 -9.14 5.48
N THR A 125 -22.79 -10.02 5.67
CA THR A 125 -22.68 -10.79 6.93
C THR A 125 -21.99 -10.02 8.04
N GLY A 126 -21.28 -8.94 7.72
CA GLY A 126 -20.46 -8.18 8.66
C GLY A 126 -19.17 -8.91 9.09
N ILE A 127 -18.93 -10.10 8.55
CA ILE A 127 -17.72 -10.89 8.82
C ILE A 127 -16.54 -10.19 8.15
N GLN A 128 -15.45 -9.98 8.91
CA GLN A 128 -14.20 -9.32 8.44
C GLN A 128 -14.36 -7.88 7.90
N THR A 129 -15.54 -7.26 8.01
CA THR A 129 -15.72 -5.85 7.60
C THR A 129 -14.76 -4.93 8.36
N ALA A 130 -14.45 -5.24 9.61
CA ALA A 130 -13.49 -4.47 10.43
C ALA A 130 -12.09 -4.48 9.80
N SER A 131 -11.58 -5.63 9.34
CA SER A 131 -10.28 -5.71 8.70
C SER A 131 -10.21 -4.92 7.40
N LEU A 132 -11.27 -4.92 6.57
CA LEU A 132 -11.33 -4.08 5.39
C LEU A 132 -11.34 -2.57 5.71
N ARG A 133 -11.95 -2.19 6.84
CA ARG A 133 -11.96 -0.80 7.30
C ARG A 133 -10.56 -0.32 7.75
N GLU A 134 -9.68 -1.21 8.16
CA GLU A 134 -8.30 -0.90 8.54
C GLU A 134 -7.36 -0.71 7.34
N MET A 135 -7.78 -1.06 6.13
CA MET A 135 -6.97 -0.87 4.91
C MET A 135 -6.85 0.61 4.53
N ASP A 136 -5.72 1.00 3.94
CA ASP A 136 -5.49 2.36 3.43
C ASP A 136 -6.13 2.56 2.04
N ALA A 137 -6.21 1.50 1.23
CA ALA A 137 -6.86 1.47 -0.08
C ALA A 137 -7.46 0.09 -0.37
N LEU A 138 -8.29 0.01 -1.40
CA LEU A 138 -8.86 -1.24 -1.90
C LEU A 138 -8.35 -1.53 -3.32
N ALA A 139 -7.91 -2.77 -3.57
CA ALA A 139 -7.66 -3.30 -4.90
C ALA A 139 -8.85 -4.17 -5.32
N HIS A 140 -9.74 -3.63 -6.13
CA HIS A 140 -10.94 -4.31 -6.59
C HIS A 140 -10.64 -5.11 -7.86
N VAL A 141 -10.51 -6.42 -7.73
CA VAL A 141 -10.28 -7.33 -8.85
C VAL A 141 -11.58 -7.55 -9.60
N VAL A 142 -11.55 -7.26 -10.90
CA VAL A 142 -12.70 -7.35 -11.80
C VAL A 142 -12.39 -8.35 -12.89
N ARG A 143 -13.24 -9.34 -13.08
CA ARG A 143 -13.08 -10.33 -14.13
C ARG A 143 -13.44 -9.74 -15.49
N ALA A 144 -12.49 -9.77 -16.41
CA ALA A 144 -12.64 -9.37 -17.81
C ALA A 144 -12.16 -10.47 -18.77
N PHE A 145 -12.27 -11.74 -18.35
CA PHE A 145 -11.95 -12.93 -19.16
C PHE A 145 -13.12 -13.89 -19.17
N ASP A 146 -13.26 -14.62 -20.25
CA ASP A 146 -14.18 -15.73 -20.36
C ASP A 146 -13.51 -17.05 -19.97
N ASP A 147 -14.26 -17.98 -19.41
CA ASP A 147 -13.79 -19.31 -18.98
C ASP A 147 -14.94 -20.29 -19.12
N GLU A 148 -14.67 -21.39 -19.85
CA GLU A 148 -15.69 -22.40 -20.17
C GLU A 148 -16.16 -23.21 -18.94
N VAL A 149 -15.32 -23.28 -17.89
CA VAL A 149 -15.58 -24.07 -16.68
C VAL A 149 -16.19 -23.22 -15.57
N LEU A 150 -15.74 -21.97 -15.45
CA LEU A 150 -16.17 -21.07 -14.39
C LEU A 150 -17.23 -20.10 -14.89
N PRO A 151 -18.49 -20.19 -14.42
CA PRO A 151 -19.50 -19.23 -14.86
C PRO A 151 -19.12 -17.79 -14.46
N PRO A 152 -19.48 -16.80 -15.28
CA PRO A 152 -19.18 -15.40 -14.95
C PRO A 152 -19.96 -14.96 -13.71
N PRO A 153 -19.36 -14.10 -12.87
CA PRO A 153 -20.03 -13.54 -11.70
C PRO A 153 -21.33 -12.82 -12.09
N GLY A 154 -22.44 -13.13 -11.41
CA GLY A 154 -23.73 -12.52 -11.73
C GLY A 154 -24.36 -12.98 -13.04
N GLY A 155 -23.85 -14.06 -13.67
CA GLY A 155 -24.41 -14.70 -14.87
C GLY A 155 -24.04 -14.05 -16.21
N SER A 156 -23.29 -12.95 -16.21
CA SER A 156 -22.78 -12.29 -17.42
C SER A 156 -21.39 -11.74 -17.23
N LEU A 157 -20.57 -11.75 -18.28
CA LEU A 157 -19.26 -11.09 -18.30
C LEU A 157 -19.47 -9.60 -18.56
N ASP A 158 -19.67 -8.84 -17.50
CA ASP A 158 -19.88 -7.41 -17.51
C ASP A 158 -19.04 -6.75 -16.40
N PRO A 159 -17.80 -6.32 -16.71
CA PRO A 159 -16.91 -5.70 -15.73
C PRO A 159 -17.49 -4.44 -15.08
N GLN A 160 -18.18 -3.59 -15.87
CA GLN A 160 -18.74 -2.35 -15.36
C GLN A 160 -19.85 -2.62 -14.34
N ARG A 161 -20.79 -3.48 -14.66
CA ARG A 161 -21.87 -3.90 -13.76
C ARG A 161 -21.32 -4.55 -12.48
N ASN A 162 -20.24 -5.32 -12.58
CA ASN A 162 -19.60 -5.92 -11.42
C ASN A 162 -19.00 -4.87 -10.50
N ILE A 163 -18.39 -3.82 -11.04
CA ILE A 163 -17.91 -2.66 -10.27
C ILE A 163 -19.07 -1.98 -9.56
N GLU A 164 -20.13 -1.63 -10.29
CA GLU A 164 -21.30 -0.93 -9.76
C GLU A 164 -21.96 -1.72 -8.62
N ASN A 165 -22.10 -3.04 -8.76
CA ASN A 165 -22.67 -3.88 -7.72
C ASN A 165 -21.84 -3.88 -6.43
N VAL A 166 -20.52 -3.98 -6.54
CA VAL A 166 -19.63 -3.94 -5.36
C VAL A 166 -19.63 -2.55 -4.74
N GLU A 167 -19.62 -1.49 -5.53
CA GLU A 167 -19.71 -0.11 -5.05
C GLU A 167 -21.00 0.12 -4.26
N LEU A 168 -22.13 -0.37 -4.77
CA LEU A 168 -23.42 -0.23 -4.10
C LEU A 168 -23.42 -0.92 -2.72
N GLU A 169 -22.85 -2.13 -2.62
CA GLU A 169 -22.76 -2.83 -1.33
C GLU A 169 -21.82 -2.12 -0.33
N ILE A 170 -20.73 -1.52 -0.81
CA ILE A 170 -19.85 -0.68 0.00
C ILE A 170 -20.61 0.54 0.53
N ILE A 171 -21.38 1.22 -0.33
CA ILE A 171 -22.20 2.36 0.01
C ILE A 171 -23.25 1.98 1.07
N LEU A 172 -23.95 0.88 0.89
CA LEU A 172 -24.94 0.39 1.84
C LEU A 172 -24.33 0.04 3.19
N SER A 173 -23.14 -0.57 3.19
CA SER A 173 -22.39 -0.89 4.42
C SER A 173 -22.03 0.38 5.21
N ASP A 174 -21.60 1.46 4.53
CA ASP A 174 -21.27 2.71 5.20
C ASP A 174 -22.51 3.47 5.64
N LEU A 175 -23.58 3.46 4.83
CA LEU A 175 -24.85 4.06 5.17
C LEU A 175 -25.43 3.49 6.46
N ALA A 176 -25.39 2.17 6.64
CA ALA A 176 -25.83 1.51 7.87
C ALA A 176 -25.04 1.97 9.12
N VAL A 177 -23.72 2.19 8.98
CA VAL A 177 -22.90 2.74 10.07
C VAL A 177 -23.29 4.16 10.41
N ILE A 178 -23.50 4.99 9.39
CA ILE A 178 -23.91 6.41 9.55
C ILE A 178 -25.27 6.50 10.23
N GLU A 179 -26.26 5.76 9.77
CA GLU A 179 -27.62 5.80 10.34
C GLU A 179 -27.62 5.41 11.82
N LYS A 180 -26.95 4.31 12.15
CA LYS A 180 -26.81 3.88 13.55
C LYS A 180 -26.10 4.92 14.43
N ARG A 181 -25.13 5.68 13.89
CA ARG A 181 -24.45 6.74 14.64
C ARG A 181 -25.33 7.98 14.78
N LEU A 182 -26.03 8.40 13.71
CA LEU A 182 -26.95 9.53 13.74
C LEU A 182 -28.05 9.36 14.79
N GLU A 183 -28.67 8.18 14.88
CA GLU A 183 -29.67 7.88 15.92
C GLU A 183 -29.13 8.07 17.35
N ARG A 184 -27.85 7.76 17.58
CA ARG A 184 -27.20 7.96 18.89
C ARG A 184 -26.92 9.44 19.12
N LEU A 185 -26.36 10.13 18.12
CA LEU A 185 -26.05 11.55 18.19
C LEU A 185 -27.29 12.42 18.48
N GLU A 186 -28.43 12.13 17.84
CA GLU A 186 -29.69 12.85 18.08
C GLU A 186 -30.15 12.71 19.53
N ARG A 187 -29.97 11.53 20.14
CA ARG A 187 -30.30 11.32 21.56
C ARG A 187 -29.35 12.07 22.50
N ASP A 188 -28.05 12.10 22.14
CA ASP A 188 -27.05 12.76 22.98
C ASP A 188 -27.13 14.29 22.87
N LEU A 189 -27.37 14.83 21.68
CA LEU A 189 -27.59 16.26 21.46
C LEU A 189 -28.86 16.82 22.14
N LYS A 190 -29.90 15.98 22.33
CA LYS A 190 -31.07 16.34 23.13
C LYS A 190 -30.76 16.50 24.62
N LYS A 191 -29.74 15.80 25.13
CA LYS A 191 -29.35 15.85 26.55
C LYS A 191 -28.37 16.98 26.85
N GLN A 192 -27.43 17.23 25.94
CA GLN A 192 -26.35 18.18 26.12
C GLN A 192 -25.94 18.81 24.77
N LYS A 193 -25.87 20.14 24.74
CA LYS A 193 -25.24 20.86 23.61
C LYS A 193 -23.74 20.67 23.65
N ASN A 194 -23.18 20.12 22.56
CA ASN A 194 -21.76 19.89 22.43
C ASN A 194 -21.34 20.22 20.98
N PRO A 195 -20.52 21.26 20.77
CA PRO A 195 -20.11 21.68 19.42
C PRO A 195 -19.41 20.57 18.61
N ALA A 196 -18.68 19.68 19.27
CA ALA A 196 -18.02 18.57 18.58
C ALA A 196 -19.05 17.54 18.06
N LEU A 197 -20.09 17.23 18.86
CA LEU A 197 -21.17 16.34 18.41
C LEU A 197 -22.03 16.98 17.34
N GLU A 198 -22.25 18.30 17.38
CA GLU A 198 -22.95 19.05 16.32
C GLU A 198 -22.17 19.03 15.00
N ALA A 199 -20.83 19.21 15.05
CA ALA A 199 -19.96 19.10 13.88
C ALA A 199 -19.96 17.69 13.30
N GLU A 200 -19.89 16.65 14.14
CA GLU A 200 -19.99 15.26 13.72
C GLU A 200 -21.35 14.96 13.07
N HIS A 201 -22.43 15.40 13.68
CA HIS A 201 -23.79 15.23 13.15
C HIS A 201 -23.93 15.84 11.75
N LEU A 202 -23.45 17.09 11.56
CA LEU A 202 -23.49 17.77 10.26
C LEU A 202 -22.64 17.01 9.21
N ALA A 203 -21.44 16.57 9.58
CA ALA A 203 -20.57 15.82 8.68
C ALA A 203 -21.22 14.50 8.25
N LEU A 204 -21.83 13.77 9.18
CA LEU A 204 -22.52 12.51 8.86
C LEU A 204 -23.79 12.72 8.02
N LEU A 205 -24.53 13.82 8.20
CA LEU A 205 -25.65 14.16 7.32
C LEU A 205 -25.17 14.43 5.88
N THR A 206 -24.05 15.13 5.72
CA THR A 206 -23.43 15.36 4.39
C THR A 206 -23.05 14.03 3.75
N CYS A 207 -22.41 13.13 4.50
CA CYS A 207 -22.05 11.79 4.03
C CYS A 207 -23.30 10.98 3.65
N LYS A 208 -24.34 10.98 4.51
CA LYS A 208 -25.61 10.27 4.24
C LYS A 208 -26.24 10.72 2.94
N ALA A 209 -26.38 12.03 2.74
CA ALA A 209 -27.00 12.60 1.55
C ALA A 209 -26.25 12.26 0.25
N ALA A 210 -24.93 12.06 0.30
CA ALA A 210 -24.14 11.61 -0.84
C ALA A 210 -24.37 10.11 -1.11
N LEU A 211 -24.31 9.28 -0.08
CA LEU A 211 -24.48 7.82 -0.22
C LEU A 211 -25.90 7.46 -0.68
N GLU A 212 -26.95 8.17 -0.24
CA GLU A 212 -28.32 8.01 -0.72
C GLU A 212 -28.47 8.31 -2.21
N LYS A 213 -27.58 9.14 -2.77
CA LYS A 213 -27.47 9.40 -4.22
C LYS A 213 -26.53 8.42 -4.93
N GLN A 214 -26.13 7.35 -4.26
CA GLN A 214 -25.17 6.37 -4.75
C GLN A 214 -23.80 6.97 -5.12
N THR A 215 -23.41 8.10 -4.49
CA THR A 215 -22.11 8.73 -4.68
C THR A 215 -21.15 8.26 -3.59
N PRO A 216 -20.03 7.57 -3.91
CA PRO A 216 -19.04 7.16 -2.93
C PRO A 216 -18.41 8.37 -2.24
N LEU A 217 -18.08 8.26 -0.94
CA LEU A 217 -17.55 9.40 -0.17
C LEU A 217 -16.20 9.91 -0.70
N ARG A 218 -15.41 9.09 -1.39
CA ARG A 218 -14.16 9.51 -2.04
C ARG A 218 -14.36 10.53 -3.17
N GLU A 219 -15.57 10.62 -3.71
CA GLU A 219 -15.95 11.58 -4.76
C GLU A 219 -16.57 12.87 -4.19
N VAL A 220 -16.76 12.92 -2.87
CA VAL A 220 -17.35 14.06 -2.18
C VAL A 220 -16.27 14.99 -1.63
N ALA A 221 -16.36 16.27 -1.92
CA ALA A 221 -15.47 17.28 -1.35
C ALA A 221 -15.88 17.60 0.10
N LEU A 222 -15.49 16.76 1.05
CA LEU A 222 -15.82 16.90 2.47
C LEU A 222 -15.08 18.07 3.15
N GLY A 223 -13.94 18.52 2.61
CA GLY A 223 -13.16 19.60 3.19
C GLY A 223 -12.79 19.32 4.66
N PRO A 224 -13.01 20.29 5.59
CA PRO A 224 -12.71 20.10 7.02
C PRO A 224 -13.48 18.93 7.67
N GLN A 225 -14.62 18.53 7.12
CA GLN A 225 -15.44 17.43 7.64
C GLN A 225 -14.74 16.08 7.48
N GLU A 226 -13.79 15.94 6.53
CA GLU A 226 -13.03 14.69 6.34
C GLU A 226 -12.27 14.31 7.62
N ALA A 227 -11.72 15.29 8.34
CA ALA A 227 -11.04 15.05 9.61
C ALA A 227 -11.98 14.51 10.69
N VAL A 228 -13.23 14.99 10.70
CA VAL A 228 -14.27 14.58 11.68
C VAL A 228 -14.71 13.14 11.43
N VAL A 229 -14.87 12.74 10.16
CA VAL A 229 -15.36 11.40 9.81
C VAL A 229 -14.25 10.34 9.68
N ARG A 230 -12.99 10.73 9.75
CA ARG A 230 -11.84 9.82 9.59
C ARG A 230 -11.90 8.59 10.49
N GLY A 231 -12.31 8.77 11.75
CA GLY A 231 -12.41 7.69 12.74
C GLY A 231 -13.43 6.60 12.41
N PHE A 232 -14.36 6.83 11.49
CA PHE A 232 -15.32 5.82 11.03
C PHE A 232 -14.72 4.84 10.03
N MET A 233 -13.59 5.19 9.41
CA MET A 233 -12.90 4.37 8.42
C MET A 233 -13.85 3.86 7.31
N PHE A 234 -14.67 4.76 6.77
CA PHE A 234 -15.64 4.44 5.71
C PHE A 234 -14.95 3.80 4.51
N LEU A 235 -15.50 2.69 4.02
CA LEU A 235 -14.96 1.97 2.88
C LEU A 235 -15.11 2.77 1.59
N SER A 236 -16.23 3.47 1.42
CA SER A 236 -16.49 4.33 0.25
C SER A 236 -15.61 5.59 0.21
N LEU A 237 -14.93 5.95 1.31
CA LEU A 237 -13.96 7.06 1.36
C LEU A 237 -12.55 6.65 0.92
N LYS A 238 -12.25 5.34 0.96
CA LYS A 238 -10.92 4.81 0.61
C LYS A 238 -10.65 4.96 -0.87
N PRO A 239 -9.38 5.20 -1.25
CA PRO A 239 -8.92 5.07 -2.62
C PRO A 239 -9.19 3.65 -3.16
N VAL A 240 -9.53 3.52 -4.43
CA VAL A 240 -9.77 2.24 -5.08
C VAL A 240 -8.97 2.08 -6.35
N LEU A 241 -8.27 0.96 -6.49
CA LEU A 241 -7.63 0.51 -7.72
C LEU A 241 -8.48 -0.62 -8.31
N TYR A 242 -9.09 -0.38 -9.46
CA TYR A 242 -9.74 -1.45 -10.23
C TYR A 242 -8.68 -2.23 -10.99
N VAL A 243 -8.58 -3.52 -10.73
CA VAL A 243 -7.64 -4.44 -11.39
C VAL A 243 -8.42 -5.34 -12.31
N LEU A 244 -8.36 -5.03 -13.62
CA LEU A 244 -8.99 -5.86 -14.65
C LEU A 244 -8.17 -7.12 -14.85
N ASN A 245 -8.74 -8.27 -14.54
CA ASN A 245 -8.12 -9.56 -14.81
C ASN A 245 -8.53 -10.03 -16.21
N LEU A 246 -7.61 -9.91 -17.17
CA LEU A 246 -7.77 -10.21 -18.58
C LEU A 246 -7.49 -11.70 -18.89
N GLY A 247 -8.06 -12.21 -19.98
CA GLY A 247 -7.69 -13.49 -20.55
C GLY A 247 -6.29 -13.47 -21.20
N GLU A 248 -5.73 -14.65 -21.46
CA GLU A 248 -4.42 -14.79 -22.13
C GLU A 248 -4.38 -14.09 -23.49
N LYS A 249 -5.46 -14.21 -24.28
CA LYS A 249 -5.58 -13.61 -25.61
C LYS A 249 -5.47 -12.08 -25.59
N ASP A 250 -5.85 -11.47 -24.47
CA ASP A 250 -5.86 -10.02 -24.27
C ASP A 250 -4.67 -9.53 -23.40
N ALA A 251 -3.76 -10.43 -23.00
CA ALA A 251 -2.63 -10.08 -22.12
C ALA A 251 -1.71 -9.01 -22.72
N ALA A 252 -1.55 -8.99 -24.04
CA ALA A 252 -0.77 -7.98 -24.77
C ALA A 252 -1.48 -6.61 -24.87
N ARG A 253 -2.76 -6.50 -24.51
CA ARG A 253 -3.50 -5.23 -24.52
C ARG A 253 -3.10 -4.37 -23.32
N THR A 254 -1.87 -3.83 -23.37
CA THR A 254 -1.32 -2.97 -22.31
C THR A 254 -2.16 -1.71 -22.06
N GLN A 255 -2.91 -1.25 -23.05
CA GLN A 255 -3.80 -0.10 -22.98
C GLN A 255 -5.23 -0.46 -22.52
N ALA A 256 -5.56 -1.73 -22.34
CA ALA A 256 -6.91 -2.16 -21.97
C ALA A 256 -7.44 -1.50 -20.68
N ALA A 257 -6.56 -1.22 -19.73
CA ALA A 257 -6.93 -0.52 -18.51
C ALA A 257 -7.37 0.93 -18.78
N GLU A 258 -6.67 1.63 -19.66
CA GLU A 258 -6.98 3.01 -20.02
C GLU A 258 -8.24 3.12 -20.89
N GLU A 259 -8.42 2.18 -21.83
CA GLU A 259 -9.62 2.07 -22.65
C GLU A 259 -10.84 1.86 -21.75
N PHE A 260 -10.78 0.84 -20.89
CA PHE A 260 -11.85 0.56 -19.94
C PHE A 260 -12.14 1.72 -18.99
N ALA A 261 -11.10 2.37 -18.46
CA ALA A 261 -11.25 3.52 -17.57
C ALA A 261 -11.95 4.70 -18.27
N ALA A 262 -11.73 4.87 -19.59
CA ALA A 262 -12.40 5.89 -20.35
C ALA A 262 -13.87 5.54 -20.62
N GLU A 263 -14.16 4.31 -21.04
CA GLU A 263 -15.50 3.82 -21.33
C GLU A 263 -16.39 3.77 -20.08
N ALA A 264 -15.84 3.32 -18.94
CA ALA A 264 -16.55 3.25 -17.67
C ALA A 264 -16.58 4.59 -16.90
N GLY A 265 -16.04 5.68 -17.47
CA GLY A 265 -16.02 7.00 -16.82
C GLY A 265 -15.17 7.06 -15.54
N LEU A 266 -14.21 6.15 -15.35
CA LEU A 266 -13.39 6.05 -14.13
C LEU A 266 -12.22 7.03 -14.11
N LYS A 267 -11.73 7.48 -15.28
CA LYS A 267 -10.57 8.40 -15.37
C LYS A 267 -10.76 9.72 -14.62
N GLN A 268 -12.00 10.18 -14.48
CA GLN A 268 -12.31 11.47 -13.86
C GLN A 268 -12.71 11.35 -12.39
N ARG A 269 -12.85 10.12 -11.88
CA ARG A 269 -13.24 9.91 -10.48
C ARG A 269 -12.05 10.13 -9.56
N PRO A 270 -12.15 10.99 -8.53
CA PRO A 270 -11.08 11.23 -7.60
C PRO A 270 -10.75 9.96 -6.79
N LYS A 271 -9.49 9.83 -6.37
CA LYS A 271 -8.98 8.67 -5.60
C LYS A 271 -9.29 7.32 -6.26
N THR A 272 -9.29 7.28 -7.60
CA THR A 272 -9.58 6.07 -8.39
C THR A 272 -8.44 5.81 -9.38
N GLY A 273 -8.03 4.56 -9.48
CA GLY A 273 -7.05 4.09 -10.46
C GLY A 273 -7.56 2.84 -11.18
N VAL A 274 -6.98 2.54 -12.34
CA VAL A 274 -7.25 1.31 -13.09
C VAL A 274 -5.94 0.68 -13.54
N ALA A 275 -5.84 -0.64 -13.41
CA ALA A 275 -4.74 -1.44 -13.92
C ALA A 275 -5.29 -2.70 -14.59
N ALA A 276 -4.53 -3.30 -15.50
CA ALA A 276 -4.88 -4.56 -16.13
C ALA A 276 -3.79 -5.60 -15.85
N VAL A 277 -4.19 -6.84 -15.62
CA VAL A 277 -3.32 -8.00 -15.39
C VAL A 277 -3.93 -9.21 -16.09
N SER A 278 -3.10 -10.10 -16.63
CA SER A 278 -3.52 -11.46 -16.95
C SER A 278 -2.97 -12.39 -15.89
N GLY A 279 -3.85 -12.81 -14.96
CA GLY A 279 -3.43 -13.62 -13.83
C GLY A 279 -2.78 -14.94 -14.24
N LYS A 280 -3.14 -15.49 -15.41
CA LYS A 280 -2.54 -16.73 -15.91
C LYS A 280 -1.14 -16.50 -16.44
N ILE A 281 -0.94 -15.49 -17.28
CA ILE A 281 0.39 -15.13 -17.82
C ILE A 281 1.36 -14.76 -16.69
N GLU A 282 0.90 -13.97 -15.71
CA GLU A 282 1.74 -13.58 -14.58
C GLU A 282 2.08 -14.77 -13.67
N ALA A 283 1.18 -15.75 -13.54
CA ALA A 283 1.48 -16.97 -12.79
C ALA A 283 2.57 -17.82 -13.49
N GLU A 284 2.53 -17.95 -14.83
CA GLU A 284 3.56 -18.61 -15.62
C GLU A 284 4.89 -17.84 -15.52
N LEU A 285 4.84 -16.51 -15.63
CA LEU A 285 6.02 -15.65 -15.53
C LEU A 285 6.73 -15.80 -14.18
N ALA A 286 5.97 -15.97 -13.10
CA ALA A 286 6.52 -16.13 -11.74
C ALA A 286 7.28 -17.45 -11.53
N GLU A 287 7.13 -18.44 -12.42
CA GLU A 287 7.83 -19.72 -12.36
C GLU A 287 9.13 -19.72 -13.19
N LEU A 288 9.38 -18.67 -13.98
CA LEU A 288 10.55 -18.56 -14.86
C LEU A 288 11.75 -17.94 -14.12
N SER A 289 12.97 -18.20 -14.65
CA SER A 289 14.15 -17.44 -14.24
C SER A 289 14.08 -15.99 -14.76
N ASP A 290 14.81 -15.05 -14.15
CA ASP A 290 14.83 -13.64 -14.57
C ASP A 290 15.15 -13.46 -16.06
N ALA A 291 16.04 -14.29 -16.61
CA ALA A 291 16.42 -14.25 -18.02
C ALA A 291 15.28 -14.74 -18.93
N ASP A 292 14.71 -15.91 -18.59
CA ASP A 292 13.59 -16.48 -19.35
C ASP A 292 12.33 -15.60 -19.24
N ALA A 293 12.11 -14.96 -18.09
CA ALA A 293 11.03 -14.03 -17.85
C ALA A 293 11.11 -12.80 -18.78
N ALA A 294 12.31 -12.26 -19.03
CA ALA A 294 12.50 -11.15 -19.94
C ALA A 294 12.18 -11.55 -21.40
N ASP A 295 12.62 -12.72 -21.84
CA ASP A 295 12.33 -13.25 -23.17
C ASP A 295 10.83 -13.57 -23.34
N PHE A 296 10.21 -14.10 -22.29
CA PHE A 296 8.78 -14.38 -22.25
C PHE A 296 7.97 -13.10 -22.39
N LEU A 297 8.24 -12.05 -21.62
CA LEU A 297 7.59 -10.74 -21.74
C LEU A 297 7.77 -10.14 -23.12
N ALA A 298 8.99 -10.22 -23.69
CA ALA A 298 9.27 -9.72 -25.03
C ALA A 298 8.44 -10.45 -26.09
N SER A 299 8.17 -11.75 -25.94
CA SER A 299 7.34 -12.54 -26.88
C SER A 299 5.90 -12.07 -26.91
N PHE A 300 5.39 -11.45 -25.82
CA PHE A 300 4.08 -10.82 -25.74
C PHE A 300 4.11 -9.30 -26.05
N GLY A 301 5.28 -8.75 -26.40
CA GLY A 301 5.43 -7.31 -26.65
C GLY A 301 5.34 -6.46 -25.36
N LEU A 302 5.57 -7.05 -24.20
CA LEU A 302 5.49 -6.40 -22.91
C LEU A 302 6.89 -5.96 -22.43
N ALA A 303 7.01 -4.71 -21.96
CA ALA A 303 8.27 -4.18 -21.43
C ALA A 303 8.48 -4.54 -19.95
N GLU A 304 7.41 -4.85 -19.23
CA GLU A 304 7.44 -5.18 -17.79
C GLU A 304 6.23 -6.05 -17.41
N SER A 305 6.31 -6.73 -16.27
CA SER A 305 5.19 -7.51 -15.73
C SER A 305 4.00 -6.60 -15.35
N ALA A 306 2.80 -7.11 -15.49
CA ALA A 306 1.59 -6.40 -15.05
C ALA A 306 1.56 -6.24 -13.53
N VAL A 307 2.19 -7.16 -12.79
CA VAL A 307 2.37 -7.06 -11.34
C VAL A 307 3.13 -5.81 -10.95
N ALA A 308 4.24 -5.49 -11.61
CA ALA A 308 5.01 -4.27 -11.35
C ALA A 308 4.14 -3.02 -11.60
N ARG A 309 3.31 -3.03 -12.64
CA ARG A 309 2.35 -1.94 -12.92
C ARG A 309 1.28 -1.82 -11.83
N VAL A 310 0.70 -2.93 -11.36
CA VAL A 310 -0.30 -2.93 -10.27
C VAL A 310 0.30 -2.38 -8.98
N ILE A 311 1.51 -2.81 -8.60
CA ILE A 311 2.18 -2.31 -7.40
C ILE A 311 2.41 -0.81 -7.50
N ARG A 312 2.91 -0.33 -8.63
CA ARG A 312 3.17 1.10 -8.86
C ARG A 312 1.89 1.94 -8.88
N ALA A 313 0.84 1.45 -9.55
CA ALA A 313 -0.47 2.11 -9.56
C ALA A 313 -1.08 2.19 -8.15
N SER A 314 -0.93 1.13 -7.35
CA SER A 314 -1.35 1.11 -5.95
C SER A 314 -0.61 2.17 -5.12
N TYR A 315 0.70 2.28 -5.31
CA TYR A 315 1.55 3.22 -4.61
C TYR A 315 1.19 4.68 -4.95
N GLN A 316 1.01 4.97 -6.24
CA GLN A 316 0.56 6.29 -6.70
C GLN A 316 -0.84 6.64 -6.18
N LEU A 317 -1.76 5.68 -6.19
CA LEU A 317 -3.13 5.86 -5.69
C LEU A 317 -3.17 6.25 -4.21
N LEU A 318 -2.24 5.72 -3.41
CA LEU A 318 -2.11 6.04 -1.98
C LEU A 318 -1.62 7.47 -1.73
N GLY A 319 -1.20 8.20 -2.76
CA GLY A 319 -0.69 9.56 -2.65
C GLY A 319 0.61 9.63 -1.86
N VAL A 320 1.47 8.65 -2.04
CA VAL A 320 2.78 8.58 -1.41
C VAL A 320 3.90 8.76 -2.43
N VAL A 321 5.05 9.14 -1.93
CA VAL A 321 6.28 9.32 -2.70
C VAL A 321 7.42 8.56 -2.05
N SER A 322 8.44 8.22 -2.84
CA SER A 322 9.66 7.60 -2.34
C SER A 322 10.77 8.63 -2.21
N PHE A 323 11.50 8.60 -1.10
CA PHE A 323 12.81 9.23 -1.00
C PHE A 323 13.86 8.18 -0.65
N PHE A 324 15.12 8.48 -0.92
CA PHE A 324 16.20 7.54 -0.73
C PHE A 324 17.19 8.01 0.32
N THR A 325 17.74 7.06 1.06
CA THR A 325 18.94 7.28 1.89
C THR A 325 20.06 6.38 1.41
N VAL A 326 21.27 6.91 1.39
CA VAL A 326 22.49 6.18 1.07
C VAL A 326 23.37 6.18 2.31
N GLY A 327 23.19 5.16 3.15
CA GLY A 327 23.97 4.93 4.37
C GLY A 327 25.30 4.23 4.09
N GLU A 328 26.02 3.87 5.15
CA GLU A 328 27.28 3.11 5.04
C GLU A 328 27.03 1.67 4.59
N ASN A 329 25.97 1.04 5.08
CA ASN A 329 25.67 -0.37 4.89
C ASN A 329 24.53 -0.64 3.91
N GLU A 330 23.66 0.35 3.64
CA GLU A 330 22.49 0.15 2.80
C GLU A 330 22.12 1.38 1.98
N CYS A 331 21.52 1.12 0.81
CA CYS A 331 20.70 2.07 0.06
C CYS A 331 19.25 1.69 0.27
N ARG A 332 18.44 2.63 0.77
CA ARG A 332 17.06 2.34 1.15
C ARG A 332 16.09 3.34 0.54
N ALA A 333 14.98 2.81 0.03
CA ALA A 333 13.81 3.59 -0.31
C ALA A 333 12.85 3.67 0.89
N TRP A 334 12.37 4.87 1.16
CA TRP A 334 11.43 5.18 2.21
C TRP A 334 10.14 5.69 1.61
N THR A 335 9.03 5.40 2.24
CA THR A 335 7.69 5.84 1.82
C THR A 335 7.23 6.97 2.71
N ILE A 336 6.82 8.10 2.12
CA ILE A 336 6.16 9.20 2.84
C ILE A 336 4.93 9.68 2.07
N ARG A 337 4.00 10.33 2.75
CA ARG A 337 2.87 10.99 2.08
C ARG A 337 3.37 12.14 1.21
N SER A 338 2.76 12.32 0.05
CA SER A 338 3.00 13.51 -0.78
C SER A 338 2.69 14.77 0.02
N GLY A 339 3.61 15.74 0.00
CA GLY A 339 3.53 16.95 0.81
C GLY A 339 4.13 16.83 2.22
N ALA A 340 4.69 15.67 2.59
CA ALA A 340 5.41 15.51 3.85
C ALA A 340 6.72 16.30 3.86
N THR A 341 7.13 16.75 5.04
CA THR A 341 8.31 17.58 5.24
C THR A 341 9.58 16.75 5.51
N ALA A 342 10.74 17.39 5.42
CA ALA A 342 12.01 16.77 5.80
C ALA A 342 12.04 16.32 7.26
N TRP A 343 11.28 17.00 8.13
CA TRP A 343 11.12 16.60 9.52
C TRP A 343 10.26 15.32 9.67
N ASP A 344 9.20 15.19 8.85
CA ASP A 344 8.40 13.96 8.79
C ASP A 344 9.23 12.79 8.27
N ALA A 345 10.00 13.02 7.19
CA ALA A 345 10.90 12.02 6.63
C ALA A 345 11.98 11.56 7.63
N ALA A 346 12.50 12.48 8.45
CA ALA A 346 13.41 12.09 9.52
C ALA A 346 12.74 11.15 10.52
N GLY A 347 11.44 11.34 10.79
CA GLY A 347 10.64 10.48 11.65
C GLY A 347 10.42 9.07 11.09
N GLU A 348 10.29 8.96 9.75
CA GLU A 348 10.17 7.66 9.07
C GLU A 348 11.50 6.89 9.13
N VAL A 349 12.65 7.58 9.05
CA VAL A 349 13.96 6.94 9.17
C VAL A 349 14.20 6.47 10.61
N HIS A 350 14.02 7.36 11.58
CA HIS A 350 14.11 7.05 13.01
C HIS A 350 13.52 8.17 13.87
N SER A 351 12.84 7.80 14.96
CA SER A 351 12.25 8.79 15.89
C SER A 351 13.28 9.76 16.50
N ASP A 352 14.51 9.30 16.72
CA ASP A 352 15.57 10.15 17.26
C ASP A 352 16.10 11.14 16.22
N PHE A 353 16.08 10.77 14.94
CA PHE A 353 16.41 11.71 13.85
C PHE A 353 15.40 12.86 13.78
N GLN A 354 14.12 12.54 14.00
CA GLN A 354 13.07 13.54 14.08
C GLN A 354 13.24 14.48 15.28
N LYS A 355 13.48 13.92 16.48
CA LYS A 355 13.68 14.70 17.71
C LYS A 355 14.91 15.57 17.66
N GLY A 356 16.04 15.02 17.21
CA GLY A 356 17.31 15.69 17.09
C GLY A 356 17.53 16.43 15.75
N PHE A 357 16.51 16.59 14.92
CA PHE A 357 16.64 17.14 13.57
C PHE A 357 17.30 18.52 13.57
N ILE A 358 18.41 18.64 12.83
CA ILE A 358 19.12 19.91 12.61
C ILE A 358 18.79 20.43 11.21
N ARG A 359 19.05 19.63 10.18
CA ARG A 359 18.83 19.94 8.75
C ARG A 359 18.82 18.66 7.92
N ALA A 360 18.32 18.77 6.70
CA ALA A 360 18.45 17.76 5.66
C ALA A 360 19.38 18.26 4.55
N GLU A 361 20.27 17.40 4.07
CA GLU A 361 21.02 17.64 2.84
C GLU A 361 20.30 16.86 1.74
N VAL A 362 19.76 17.53 0.74
CA VAL A 362 18.86 16.96 -0.28
C VAL A 362 19.47 17.14 -1.66
N VAL A 363 19.45 16.09 -2.47
CA VAL A 363 19.83 16.13 -3.88
C VAL A 363 18.83 15.33 -4.71
N LYS A 364 18.46 15.83 -5.89
CA LYS A 364 17.61 15.07 -6.81
C LYS A 364 18.37 13.87 -7.35
N PHE A 365 17.64 12.77 -7.54
CA PHE A 365 18.23 11.53 -8.07
C PHE A 365 18.98 11.77 -9.38
N GLU A 366 18.38 12.48 -10.33
CA GLU A 366 18.95 12.76 -11.65
C GLU A 366 20.24 13.55 -11.54
N ASP A 367 20.27 14.58 -10.66
CA ASP A 367 21.44 15.43 -10.41
C ASP A 367 22.59 14.61 -9.79
N LEU A 368 22.27 13.69 -8.86
CA LEU A 368 23.26 12.81 -8.25
C LEU A 368 23.86 11.83 -9.28
N VAL A 369 23.00 11.25 -10.14
CA VAL A 369 23.46 10.35 -11.21
C VAL A 369 24.35 11.11 -12.21
N ALA A 370 23.98 12.31 -12.60
CA ALA A 370 24.75 13.15 -13.51
C ALA A 370 26.10 13.61 -12.90
N ALA A 371 26.15 13.82 -11.59
CA ALA A 371 27.39 14.15 -10.87
C ALA A 371 28.30 12.91 -10.68
N GLY A 372 27.75 11.71 -10.66
CA GLY A 372 28.50 10.45 -10.48
C GLY A 372 28.94 10.16 -9.04
N SER A 373 28.91 11.13 -8.15
CA SER A 373 29.22 10.97 -6.72
C SER A 373 28.63 12.09 -5.87
N LEU A 374 28.46 11.81 -4.56
CA LEU A 374 28.04 12.84 -3.60
C LEU A 374 29.03 13.99 -3.45
N ALA A 375 30.34 13.70 -3.53
CA ALA A 375 31.38 14.72 -3.45
C ALA A 375 31.27 15.68 -4.62
N GLU A 376 31.07 15.16 -5.82
CA GLU A 376 30.90 15.96 -7.02
C GLU A 376 29.56 16.71 -7.04
N ALA A 377 28.46 16.10 -6.58
CA ALA A 377 27.19 16.80 -6.41
C ALA A 377 27.32 17.99 -5.45
N ARG A 378 28.09 17.82 -4.36
CA ARG A 378 28.36 18.91 -3.41
C ARG A 378 29.23 20.03 -4.03
N SER A 379 30.27 19.66 -4.75
CA SER A 379 31.16 20.65 -5.40
C SER A 379 30.43 21.48 -6.44
N ARG A 380 29.44 20.89 -7.14
CA ARG A 380 28.59 21.57 -8.12
C ARG A 380 27.42 22.35 -7.49
N GLY A 381 27.26 22.32 -6.16
CA GLY A 381 26.15 23.00 -5.48
C GLY A 381 24.78 22.38 -5.71
N LEU A 382 24.73 21.11 -6.15
CA LEU A 382 23.49 20.36 -6.39
C LEU A 382 22.90 19.78 -5.09
N LEU A 383 23.74 19.59 -4.06
CA LEU A 383 23.34 19.17 -2.72
C LEU A 383 22.88 20.39 -1.93
N LYS A 384 21.58 20.53 -1.74
CA LYS A 384 20.95 21.64 -1.03
C LYS A 384 20.83 21.34 0.46
N VAL A 385 20.92 22.40 1.28
CA VAL A 385 20.71 22.31 2.72
C VAL A 385 19.34 22.87 3.05
N GLU A 386 18.47 22.03 3.59
CA GLU A 386 17.06 22.33 3.79
C GLU A 386 16.66 22.23 5.27
N GLY A 387 15.68 23.03 5.66
CA GLY A 387 15.12 23.06 7.01
C GLY A 387 13.98 22.07 7.24
N LYS A 388 13.38 22.12 8.44
CA LYS A 388 12.30 21.22 8.87
C LYS A 388 11.08 21.23 7.95
N GLU A 389 10.71 22.41 7.45
CA GLU A 389 9.48 22.66 6.68
C GLU A 389 9.65 22.39 5.17
N TYR A 390 10.84 21.95 4.74
CA TYR A 390 11.06 21.61 3.34
C TYR A 390 10.20 20.42 2.95
N VAL A 391 9.36 20.59 1.94
CA VAL A 391 8.52 19.53 1.40
C VAL A 391 9.34 18.64 0.48
N LEU A 392 9.46 17.36 0.82
CA LEU A 392 10.21 16.40 0.01
C LEU A 392 9.43 16.01 -1.25
N HIS A 393 10.19 15.85 -2.33
CA HIS A 393 9.67 15.42 -3.63
C HIS A 393 10.05 13.97 -3.93
N ASP A 394 9.29 13.35 -4.82
CA ASP A 394 9.55 11.96 -5.22
C ASP A 394 10.93 11.83 -5.88
N GLY A 395 11.70 10.84 -5.43
CA GLY A 395 13.02 10.53 -5.96
C GLY A 395 14.18 11.31 -5.34
N GLU A 396 13.96 12.14 -4.34
CA GLU A 396 15.07 12.85 -3.69
C GLU A 396 15.93 11.93 -2.83
N VAL A 397 17.24 12.13 -2.87
CA VAL A 397 18.22 11.47 -1.99
C VAL A 397 18.51 12.39 -0.81
N VAL A 398 18.30 11.89 0.40
CA VAL A 398 18.27 12.70 1.63
C VAL A 398 19.30 12.21 2.64
N TYR A 399 20.06 13.14 3.20
CA TYR A 399 20.98 12.93 4.32
C TYR A 399 20.52 13.75 5.52
N ILE A 400 20.01 13.10 6.54
CA ILE A 400 19.49 13.75 7.73
C ILE A 400 20.65 14.02 8.70
N ARG A 401 20.82 15.28 9.09
CA ARG A 401 21.75 15.70 10.13
C ARG A 401 20.95 15.94 11.40
N HIS A 402 21.28 15.19 12.44
CA HIS A 402 20.62 15.27 13.74
C HIS A 402 21.63 15.37 14.89
N ALA A 403 21.21 15.94 15.98
CA ALA A 403 21.95 15.86 17.23
C ALA A 403 21.75 14.46 17.85
N PRO A 404 22.75 13.94 18.54
CA PRO A 404 22.65 12.62 19.22
C PRO A 404 21.59 12.61 20.33
#